data_eaecaafdc7f6b238b46c3c087a9b03bb
#
_entry.id   eaecaafdc7f6b238b46c3c087a9b03bb
#
_cell.length_a   1.000
_cell.length_b   1.000
_cell.length_c   1.000
_cell.angle_alpha   90.00
_cell.angle_beta   90.00
_cell.angle_gamma   90.00
#
_symmetry.space_group_name_H-M   'P 1'
#
loop_
_entity.id
_entity.type
_entity.pdbx_description
1 polymer ?
#
loop_
_entity_poly.entity_id
_entity_poly.type
_entity_poly.pdbx_seq_one_letter_code
_entity_poly.pdbx_strand_id
1 'polypeptide(L)'
;MAITAYQKLCYKIFGGLAKRSAARSYRLKDELLRAGIELLPEGYLAYTWFNTIIGVFVGFIVAVILSTILRRFLALPNILYVLIFVLLPVLFGFGTYAIFIGAPSSRAKKRKKDIDSHLPYAANFIAAMAVAHATPQTIFKSLGKQEETYGEISKEASWIYRDTTALGFDLITALKNASLRSPSEKLQDFINGTIGTLTAGGDLKTYFISRAEYYMREGRREQREFVETLGLLGESYLVVAVAMPLLLL
;
A
#
# COMPACT_ATOMS: atom_id res chain seq x y z
N MET A 1 12.33 12.62 -1.04
CA MET A 1 12.21 12.77 -2.53
C MET A 1 12.02 14.23 -2.90
N ALA A 2 12.70 14.72 -3.95
CA ALA A 2 12.47 16.10 -4.41
C ALA A 2 11.04 16.22 -4.96
N ILE A 3 10.30 17.23 -4.51
CA ILE A 3 8.95 17.53 -5.02
C ILE A 3 9.12 17.87 -6.51
N THR A 4 8.50 17.07 -7.37
CA THR A 4 8.58 17.24 -8.84
C THR A 4 8.04 18.62 -9.21
N ALA A 5 8.62 19.29 -10.24
CA ALA A 5 8.15 20.59 -10.71
C ALA A 5 6.63 20.60 -11.01
N TYR A 6 6.11 19.48 -11.49
CA TYR A 6 4.68 19.24 -11.72
C TYR A 6 3.85 19.33 -10.41
N GLN A 7 4.32 18.72 -9.30
CA GLN A 7 3.63 18.77 -8.02
C GLN A 7 3.60 20.19 -7.43
N LYS A 8 4.69 20.96 -7.63
CA LYS A 8 4.74 22.36 -7.22
C LYS A 8 3.72 23.22 -7.98
N LEU A 9 3.53 22.95 -9.27
CA LEU A 9 2.57 23.65 -10.11
C LEU A 9 1.13 23.32 -9.70
N CYS A 10 0.81 22.04 -9.44
CA CYS A 10 -0.49 21.62 -8.92
C CYS A 10 -0.82 22.30 -7.58
N TYR A 11 0.15 22.36 -6.68
CA TYR A 11 0.00 23.01 -5.38
C TYR A 11 -0.18 24.54 -5.50
N LYS A 12 0.50 25.19 -6.44
CA LYS A 12 0.35 26.64 -6.67
C LYS A 12 -1.06 27.02 -7.14
N ILE A 13 -1.71 26.14 -7.93
CA ILE A 13 -3.06 26.39 -8.49
C ILE A 13 -4.16 26.03 -7.49
N PHE A 14 -4.07 24.88 -6.82
CA PHE A 14 -5.14 24.32 -5.99
C PHE A 14 -4.84 24.28 -4.49
N GLY A 15 -3.65 24.70 -4.04
CA GLY A 15 -3.23 24.61 -2.64
C GLY A 15 -4.15 25.30 -1.64
N GLY A 16 -4.74 26.45 -2.00
CA GLY A 16 -5.65 27.19 -1.12
C GLY A 16 -6.96 26.44 -0.82
N LEU A 17 -7.55 25.79 -1.83
CA LEU A 17 -8.76 24.98 -1.69
C LEU A 17 -8.43 23.63 -1.04
N ALA A 18 -7.29 23.01 -1.39
CA ALA A 18 -6.82 21.76 -0.84
C ALA A 18 -6.56 21.83 0.67
N LYS A 19 -6.05 22.94 1.19
CA LYS A 19 -5.87 23.17 2.64
C LYS A 19 -7.16 23.01 3.43
N ARG A 20 -8.26 23.60 2.96
CA ARG A 20 -9.56 23.52 3.64
C ARG A 20 -10.12 22.09 3.63
N SER A 21 -9.89 21.34 2.55
CA SER A 21 -10.36 19.97 2.40
C SER A 21 -9.48 18.98 3.15
N ALA A 22 -8.16 19.18 3.15
CA ALA A 22 -7.19 18.34 3.86
C ALA A 22 -7.36 18.41 5.39
N ALA A 23 -7.69 19.57 5.94
CA ALA A 23 -7.97 19.75 7.37
C ALA A 23 -9.13 18.88 7.88
N ARG A 24 -10.06 18.49 7.02
CA ARG A 24 -11.17 17.59 7.35
C ARG A 24 -10.84 16.10 7.16
N SER A 25 -9.73 15.76 6.48
CA SER A 25 -9.44 14.40 6.06
C SER A 25 -8.26 13.78 6.83
N TYR A 26 -8.46 13.58 8.14
CA TYR A 26 -7.47 12.87 9.00
C TYR A 26 -7.14 11.48 8.44
N ARG A 27 -8.12 10.82 7.85
CA ARG A 27 -8.00 9.49 7.24
C ARG A 27 -7.00 9.46 6.08
N LEU A 28 -6.99 10.49 5.23
CA LEU A 28 -6.05 10.57 4.10
C LEU A 28 -4.59 10.71 4.56
N LYS A 29 -4.35 11.43 5.66
CA LYS A 29 -3.01 11.56 6.24
C LYS A 29 -2.46 10.20 6.67
N ASP A 30 -3.30 9.41 7.33
CA ASP A 30 -2.94 8.08 7.81
C ASP A 30 -2.69 7.10 6.64
N GLU A 31 -3.56 7.14 5.63
CA GLU A 31 -3.40 6.33 4.41
C GLU A 31 -2.12 6.69 3.63
N LEU A 32 -1.76 7.96 3.53
CA LEU A 32 -0.52 8.40 2.88
C LEU A 32 0.72 7.95 3.64
N LEU A 33 0.70 8.04 4.98
CA LEU A 33 1.78 7.54 5.83
C LEU A 33 1.97 6.03 5.64
N ARG A 34 0.89 5.26 5.69
CA ARG A 34 0.90 3.80 5.49
C ARG A 34 1.30 3.39 4.07
N ALA A 35 0.95 4.20 3.07
CA ALA A 35 1.39 4.02 1.69
C ALA A 35 2.88 4.35 1.47
N GLY A 36 3.56 4.93 2.46
CA GLY A 36 4.93 5.40 2.34
C GLY A 36 5.09 6.57 1.36
N ILE A 37 4.04 7.40 1.24
CA ILE A 37 4.05 8.58 0.38
C ILE A 37 4.40 9.79 1.23
N GLU A 38 5.59 10.34 1.03
CA GLU A 38 6.12 11.51 1.76
C GLU A 38 5.52 12.84 1.27
N LEU A 39 4.26 12.86 0.85
CA LEU A 39 3.56 14.05 0.43
C LEU A 39 2.61 14.52 1.53
N LEU A 40 2.55 15.82 1.74
CA LEU A 40 1.52 16.43 2.58
C LEU A 40 0.13 16.14 1.98
N PRO A 41 -0.89 15.85 2.83
CA PRO A 41 -2.25 15.58 2.36
C PRO A 41 -2.81 16.68 1.43
N GLU A 42 -2.45 17.94 1.71
CA GLU A 42 -2.81 19.11 0.90
C GLU A 42 -2.22 19.02 -0.52
N GLY A 43 -0.95 18.62 -0.61
CA GLY A 43 -0.27 18.44 -1.89
C GLY A 43 -0.84 17.30 -2.71
N TYR A 44 -1.23 16.21 -2.04
CA TYR A 44 -1.83 15.06 -2.69
C TYR A 44 -3.25 15.37 -3.23
N LEU A 45 -4.08 16.10 -2.46
CA LEU A 45 -5.40 16.54 -2.93
C LEU A 45 -5.31 17.52 -4.09
N ALA A 46 -4.38 18.47 -4.04
CA ALA A 46 -4.15 19.40 -5.15
C ALA A 46 -3.73 18.64 -6.43
N TYR A 47 -2.88 17.63 -6.30
CA TYR A 47 -2.48 16.75 -7.39
C TYR A 47 -3.67 15.93 -7.94
N THR A 48 -4.52 15.38 -7.08
CA THR A 48 -5.73 14.64 -7.47
C THR A 48 -6.69 15.51 -8.27
N TRP A 49 -6.99 16.72 -7.78
CA TRP A 49 -7.91 17.64 -8.47
C TRP A 49 -7.39 18.09 -9.82
N PHE A 50 -6.10 18.40 -9.93
CA PHE A 50 -5.48 18.77 -11.19
C PHE A 50 -5.58 17.64 -12.22
N ASN A 51 -5.27 16.41 -11.83
CA ASN A 51 -5.40 15.25 -12.73
C ASN A 51 -6.87 14.94 -13.08
N THR A 52 -7.82 15.22 -12.17
CA THR A 52 -9.25 15.07 -12.47
C THR A 52 -9.68 16.04 -13.59
N ILE A 53 -9.21 17.29 -13.56
CA ILE A 53 -9.49 18.25 -14.61
C ILE A 53 -8.90 17.81 -15.96
N ILE A 54 -7.67 17.29 -15.93
CA ILE A 54 -7.06 16.70 -17.14
C ILE A 54 -7.91 15.51 -17.64
N GLY A 55 -8.39 14.66 -16.73
CA GLY A 55 -9.26 13.53 -17.07
C GLY A 55 -10.56 13.97 -17.76
N VAL A 56 -11.21 15.02 -17.25
CA VAL A 56 -12.40 15.61 -17.88
C VAL A 56 -12.07 16.14 -19.28
N PHE A 57 -10.93 16.80 -19.44
CA PHE A 57 -10.50 17.36 -20.74
C PHE A 57 -10.20 16.25 -21.75
N VAL A 58 -9.53 15.18 -21.34
CA VAL A 58 -9.31 13.99 -22.18
C VAL A 58 -10.64 13.33 -22.55
N GLY A 59 -11.55 13.18 -21.59
CA GLY A 59 -12.90 12.65 -21.82
C GLY A 59 -13.68 13.49 -22.84
N PHE A 60 -13.52 14.82 -22.83
CA PHE A 60 -14.11 15.73 -23.80
C PHE A 60 -13.55 15.50 -25.20
N ILE A 61 -12.23 15.38 -25.35
CA ILE A 61 -11.59 15.09 -26.65
C ILE A 61 -12.09 13.74 -27.19
N VAL A 62 -12.15 12.72 -26.35
CA VAL A 62 -12.65 11.39 -26.75
C VAL A 62 -14.13 11.47 -27.16
N ALA A 63 -14.95 12.24 -26.45
CA ALA A 63 -16.36 12.45 -26.82
C ALA A 63 -16.54 13.10 -28.19
N VAL A 64 -15.72 14.12 -28.52
CA VAL A 64 -15.73 14.77 -29.83
C VAL A 64 -15.34 13.80 -30.93
N ILE A 65 -14.25 13.04 -30.75
CA ILE A 65 -13.78 12.06 -31.74
C ILE A 65 -14.83 10.97 -31.93
N LEU A 66 -15.36 10.41 -30.83
CA LEU A 66 -16.36 9.35 -30.88
C LEU A 66 -17.67 9.83 -31.55
N SER A 67 -18.15 11.04 -31.23
CA SER A 67 -19.37 11.59 -31.81
C SER A 67 -19.22 11.85 -33.32
N THR A 68 -18.05 12.30 -33.78
CA THR A 68 -17.77 12.50 -35.22
C THR A 68 -17.71 11.19 -35.98
N ILE A 69 -17.10 10.15 -35.41
CA ILE A 69 -17.04 8.81 -36.00
C ILE A 69 -18.44 8.19 -36.06
N LEU A 70 -19.19 8.21 -34.95
CA LEU A 70 -20.55 7.63 -34.93
C LEU A 70 -21.49 8.32 -35.95
N ARG A 71 -21.40 9.65 -36.09
CA ARG A 71 -22.18 10.36 -37.10
C ARG A 71 -21.93 9.88 -38.53
N ARG A 72 -20.72 9.39 -38.81
CA ARG A 72 -20.33 8.93 -40.15
C ARG A 72 -20.83 7.51 -40.45
N PHE A 73 -20.96 6.66 -39.43
CA PHE A 73 -21.30 5.25 -39.58
C PHE A 73 -22.73 4.89 -39.15
N LEU A 74 -23.30 5.62 -38.17
CA LEU A 74 -24.64 5.37 -37.64
C LEU A 74 -25.47 6.66 -37.67
N ALA A 75 -26.64 6.61 -38.28
CA ALA A 75 -27.63 7.70 -38.25
C ALA A 75 -28.44 7.60 -36.92
N LEU A 76 -27.78 7.92 -35.78
CA LEU A 76 -28.43 7.90 -34.45
C LEU A 76 -29.22 9.22 -34.23
N PRO A 77 -30.28 9.21 -33.42
CA PRO A 77 -31.00 10.42 -33.05
C PRO A 77 -30.07 11.41 -32.31
N ASN A 78 -30.24 12.72 -32.58
CA ASN A 78 -29.39 13.79 -32.03
C ASN A 78 -29.26 13.76 -30.50
N ILE A 79 -30.28 13.26 -29.81
CA ILE A 79 -30.28 13.15 -28.33
C ILE A 79 -29.16 12.22 -27.81
N LEU A 80 -28.83 11.15 -28.53
CA LEU A 80 -27.78 10.22 -28.18
C LEU A 80 -26.38 10.87 -28.31
N TYR A 81 -26.16 11.71 -29.28
CA TYR A 81 -24.89 12.45 -29.41
C TYR A 81 -24.68 13.44 -28.28
N VAL A 82 -25.75 14.14 -27.85
CA VAL A 82 -25.70 15.05 -26.69
C VAL A 82 -25.41 14.25 -25.40
N LEU A 83 -26.02 13.09 -25.26
CA LEU A 83 -25.81 12.22 -24.07
C LEU A 83 -24.36 11.73 -24.01
N ILE A 84 -23.76 11.27 -25.11
CA ILE A 84 -22.36 10.87 -25.21
C ILE A 84 -21.43 12.03 -24.84
N PHE A 85 -21.74 13.23 -25.38
CA PHE A 85 -20.93 14.43 -25.19
C PHE A 85 -20.90 14.93 -23.76
N VAL A 86 -21.96 14.72 -22.98
CA VAL A 86 -22.02 15.08 -21.56
C VAL A 86 -21.56 13.94 -20.66
N LEU A 87 -21.97 12.70 -20.94
CA LEU A 87 -21.71 11.56 -20.07
C LEU A 87 -20.22 11.15 -20.06
N LEU A 88 -19.56 11.19 -21.21
CA LEU A 88 -18.18 10.72 -21.35
C LEU A 88 -17.19 11.57 -20.55
N PRO A 89 -17.16 12.90 -20.61
CA PRO A 89 -16.28 13.73 -19.78
C PRO A 89 -16.53 13.54 -18.27
N VAL A 90 -17.81 13.42 -17.88
CA VAL A 90 -18.17 13.18 -16.47
C VAL A 90 -17.65 11.82 -16.00
N LEU A 91 -17.80 10.78 -16.81
CA LEU A 91 -17.33 9.42 -16.52
C LEU A 91 -15.81 9.37 -16.41
N PHE A 92 -15.09 10.02 -17.33
CA PHE A 92 -13.62 10.11 -17.27
C PHE A 92 -13.14 10.92 -16.07
N GLY A 93 -13.79 12.03 -15.73
CA GLY A 93 -13.47 12.83 -14.55
C GLY A 93 -13.68 12.04 -13.26
N PHE A 94 -14.83 11.38 -13.13
CA PHE A 94 -15.14 10.55 -11.98
C PHE A 94 -14.19 9.35 -11.85
N GLY A 95 -13.90 8.66 -12.97
CA GLY A 95 -12.95 7.54 -13.01
C GLY A 95 -11.55 7.96 -12.58
N THR A 96 -11.05 9.07 -13.12
CA THR A 96 -9.75 9.63 -12.75
C THR A 96 -9.71 10.00 -11.27
N TYR A 97 -10.73 10.66 -10.74
CA TYR A 97 -10.83 11.00 -9.32
C TYR A 97 -10.83 9.76 -8.44
N ALA A 98 -11.62 8.74 -8.76
CA ALA A 98 -11.71 7.49 -8.01
C ALA A 98 -10.37 6.73 -7.99
N ILE A 99 -9.66 6.67 -9.14
CA ILE A 99 -8.34 6.04 -9.24
C ILE A 99 -7.32 6.74 -8.33
N PHE A 100 -7.23 8.07 -8.39
CA PHE A 100 -6.24 8.81 -7.61
C PHE A 100 -6.55 8.81 -6.12
N ILE A 101 -7.82 8.87 -5.71
CA ILE A 101 -8.19 8.82 -4.28
C ILE A 101 -8.00 7.42 -3.69
N GLY A 102 -8.16 6.37 -4.51
CA GLY A 102 -7.94 4.98 -4.11
C GLY A 102 -6.48 4.51 -4.17
N ALA A 103 -5.62 5.24 -4.90
CA ALA A 103 -4.22 4.85 -5.10
C ALA A 103 -3.41 4.69 -3.80
N PRO A 104 -3.51 5.58 -2.77
CA PRO A 104 -2.80 5.40 -1.51
C PRO A 104 -3.23 4.14 -0.78
N SER A 105 -4.53 3.87 -0.71
CA SER A 105 -5.08 2.67 -0.07
C SER A 105 -4.60 1.39 -0.77
N SER A 106 -4.63 1.36 -2.10
CA SER A 106 -4.11 0.23 -2.89
C SER A 106 -2.62 0.01 -2.66
N ARG A 107 -1.83 1.09 -2.61
CA ARG A 107 -0.39 1.03 -2.34
C ARG A 107 -0.10 0.56 -0.92
N ALA A 108 -0.85 1.03 0.07
CA ALA A 108 -0.75 0.57 1.46
C ALA A 108 -1.06 -0.93 1.58
N LYS A 109 -2.10 -1.42 0.89
CA LYS A 109 -2.44 -2.86 0.84
C LYS A 109 -1.32 -3.69 0.20
N LYS A 110 -0.73 -3.22 -0.90
CA LYS A 110 0.41 -3.90 -1.54
C LYS A 110 1.62 -3.95 -0.59
N ARG A 111 1.95 -2.83 0.07
CA ARG A 111 2.99 -2.78 1.10
C ARG A 111 2.71 -3.72 2.27
N LYS A 112 1.46 -3.74 2.78
CA LYS A 112 1.03 -4.67 3.83
C LYS A 112 1.33 -6.10 3.43
N LYS A 113 0.90 -6.51 2.24
CA LYS A 113 1.10 -7.88 1.73
C LYS A 113 2.59 -8.22 1.61
N ASP A 114 3.40 -7.31 1.10
CA ASP A 114 4.85 -7.51 0.98
C ASP A 114 5.51 -7.68 2.36
N ILE A 115 5.19 -6.81 3.32
CA ILE A 115 5.68 -6.91 4.70
C ILE A 115 5.24 -8.24 5.33
N ASP A 116 3.96 -8.57 5.26
CA ASP A 116 3.41 -9.78 5.89
C ASP A 116 4.08 -11.07 5.35
N SER A 117 4.38 -11.10 4.04
CA SER A 117 5.03 -12.26 3.42
C SER A 117 6.51 -12.41 3.78
N HIS A 118 7.23 -11.30 4.03
CA HIS A 118 8.66 -11.33 4.38
C HIS A 118 8.91 -11.33 5.89
N LEU A 119 7.90 -11.00 6.72
CA LEU A 119 8.05 -10.87 8.17
C LEU A 119 8.58 -12.13 8.87
N PRO A 120 8.16 -13.36 8.54
CA PRO A 120 8.70 -14.56 9.15
C PRO A 120 10.22 -14.68 8.96
N TYR A 121 10.70 -14.40 7.75
CA TYR A 121 12.12 -14.49 7.41
C TYR A 121 12.93 -13.36 8.06
N ALA A 122 12.41 -12.14 8.05
CA ALA A 122 13.04 -11.00 8.70
C ALA A 122 13.10 -11.16 10.22
N ALA A 123 12.04 -11.68 10.84
CA ALA A 123 12.04 -11.98 12.27
C ALA A 123 13.09 -13.05 12.65
N ASN A 124 13.24 -14.07 11.80
CA ASN A 124 14.28 -15.09 11.98
C ASN A 124 15.69 -14.50 11.85
N PHE A 125 15.91 -13.61 10.89
CA PHE A 125 17.19 -12.87 10.75
C PHE A 125 17.48 -12.02 12.00
N ILE A 126 16.47 -11.27 12.49
CA ILE A 126 16.60 -10.45 13.70
C ILE A 126 16.94 -11.33 14.91
N ALA A 127 16.27 -12.48 15.08
CA ALA A 127 16.54 -13.44 16.15
C ALA A 127 17.97 -14.00 16.06
N ALA A 128 18.43 -14.38 14.86
CA ALA A 128 19.79 -14.87 14.65
C ALA A 128 20.85 -13.83 15.03
N MET A 129 20.63 -12.57 14.63
CA MET A 129 21.51 -11.46 15.00
C MET A 129 21.50 -11.19 16.51
N ALA A 130 20.34 -11.29 17.15
CA ALA A 130 20.21 -11.12 18.60
C ALA A 130 20.92 -12.27 19.37
N VAL A 131 20.87 -13.50 18.87
CA VAL A 131 21.65 -14.63 19.40
C VAL A 131 23.15 -14.37 19.30
N ALA A 132 23.60 -13.74 18.22
CA ALA A 132 24.99 -13.30 18.04
C ALA A 132 25.35 -12.04 18.86
N HIS A 133 24.51 -11.63 19.81
CA HIS A 133 24.71 -10.45 20.65
C HIS A 133 24.89 -9.12 19.89
N ALA A 134 24.33 -9.02 18.67
CA ALA A 134 24.34 -7.76 17.92
C ALA A 134 23.43 -6.72 18.60
N THR A 135 23.89 -5.47 18.60
CA THR A 135 23.07 -4.36 19.13
C THR A 135 21.86 -4.12 18.23
N PRO A 136 20.72 -3.61 18.78
CA PRO A 136 19.54 -3.31 17.97
C PRO A 136 19.84 -2.42 16.77
N GLN A 137 20.72 -1.42 16.91
CA GLN A 137 21.12 -0.56 15.79
C GLN A 137 21.83 -1.35 14.69
N THR A 138 22.70 -2.30 15.08
CA THR A 138 23.39 -3.16 14.11
C THR A 138 22.44 -4.10 13.40
N ILE A 139 21.45 -4.63 14.10
CA ILE A 139 20.41 -5.50 13.54
C ILE A 139 19.62 -4.73 12.47
N PHE A 140 19.08 -3.54 12.80
CA PHE A 140 18.30 -2.74 11.85
C PHE A 140 19.17 -2.24 10.67
N LYS A 141 20.43 -1.88 10.92
CA LYS A 141 21.38 -1.53 9.86
C LYS A 141 21.60 -2.68 8.88
N SER A 142 21.81 -3.89 9.39
CA SER A 142 22.10 -5.06 8.57
C SER A 142 20.86 -5.52 7.79
N LEU A 143 19.70 -5.53 8.44
CA LEU A 143 18.43 -5.82 7.79
C LEU A 143 18.08 -4.80 6.69
N GLY A 144 18.36 -3.52 6.95
CA GLY A 144 18.09 -2.43 6.01
C GLY A 144 18.92 -2.48 4.73
N LYS A 145 20.04 -3.21 4.72
CA LYS A 145 20.87 -3.39 3.53
C LYS A 145 20.40 -4.50 2.59
N GLN A 146 19.42 -5.30 2.99
CA GLN A 146 18.99 -6.50 2.28
C GLN A 146 17.60 -6.31 1.65
N GLU A 147 17.42 -5.22 0.89
CA GLU A 147 16.12 -4.88 0.27
C GLU A 147 15.65 -5.96 -0.72
N GLU A 148 16.56 -6.59 -1.46
CA GLU A 148 16.24 -7.66 -2.41
C GLU A 148 15.65 -8.90 -1.72
N THR A 149 16.05 -9.17 -0.47
CA THR A 149 15.64 -10.37 0.27
C THR A 149 14.39 -10.13 1.13
N TYR A 150 14.28 -8.95 1.77
CA TYR A 150 13.22 -8.67 2.75
C TYR A 150 12.27 -7.54 2.33
N GLY A 151 12.40 -7.00 1.11
CA GLY A 151 11.48 -6.05 0.51
C GLY A 151 11.23 -4.80 1.37
N GLU A 152 9.96 -4.50 1.61
CA GLU A 152 9.53 -3.29 2.36
C GLU A 152 9.98 -3.31 3.83
N ILE A 153 10.23 -4.48 4.44
CA ILE A 153 10.75 -4.56 5.82
C ILE A 153 12.15 -3.97 5.91
N SER A 154 12.99 -4.18 4.89
CA SER A 154 14.33 -3.59 4.84
C SER A 154 14.26 -2.06 4.78
N LYS A 155 13.29 -1.51 4.07
CA LYS A 155 13.07 -0.05 4.04
C LYS A 155 12.69 0.48 5.42
N GLU A 156 11.77 -0.20 6.13
CA GLU A 156 11.41 0.18 7.50
C GLU A 156 12.61 0.08 8.44
N ALA A 157 13.41 -0.98 8.35
CA ALA A 157 14.62 -1.15 9.13
C ALA A 157 15.67 -0.05 8.83
N SER A 158 15.84 0.33 7.57
CA SER A 158 16.70 1.44 7.16
C SER A 158 16.23 2.77 7.75
N TRP A 159 14.92 3.01 7.82
CA TRP A 159 14.37 4.21 8.41
C TRP A 159 14.54 4.23 9.94
N ILE A 160 14.34 3.10 10.62
CA ILE A 160 14.63 3.00 12.06
C ILE A 160 16.12 3.32 12.32
N TYR A 161 17.02 2.72 11.52
CA TYR A 161 18.46 2.99 11.66
C TYR A 161 18.80 4.46 11.38
N ARG A 162 18.23 5.07 10.34
CA ARG A 162 18.40 6.50 10.03
C ARG A 162 17.89 7.38 11.18
N ASP A 163 16.71 7.08 11.69
CA ASP A 163 16.06 7.87 12.74
C ASP A 163 16.90 7.86 14.02
N THR A 164 17.53 6.73 14.35
CA THR A 164 18.41 6.62 15.53
C THR A 164 19.80 7.23 15.32
N THR A 165 20.39 7.14 14.10
CA THR A 165 21.78 7.56 13.87
C THR A 165 21.92 8.95 13.25
N ALA A 166 21.03 9.32 12.33
CA ALA A 166 21.08 10.60 11.62
C ALA A 166 20.19 11.67 12.26
N LEU A 167 19.03 11.30 12.81
CA LEU A 167 18.10 12.24 13.44
C LEU A 167 18.25 12.30 14.96
N GLY A 168 19.04 11.41 15.57
CA GLY A 168 19.32 11.41 17.01
C GLY A 168 18.13 10.99 17.90
N PHE A 169 17.09 10.35 17.33
CA PHE A 169 16.00 9.81 18.13
C PHE A 169 16.47 8.61 18.97
N ASP A 170 15.91 8.47 20.16
CA ASP A 170 16.04 7.24 20.92
C ASP A 170 15.38 6.07 20.20
N LEU A 171 15.84 4.85 20.47
CA LEU A 171 15.37 3.64 19.79
C LEU A 171 13.85 3.43 19.96
N ILE A 172 13.30 3.71 21.15
CA ILE A 172 11.87 3.56 21.43
C ILE A 172 11.05 4.50 20.56
N THR A 173 11.47 5.76 20.43
CA THR A 173 10.81 6.75 19.57
C THR A 173 10.91 6.36 18.09
N ALA A 174 12.07 5.90 17.62
CA ALA A 174 12.24 5.42 16.25
C ALA A 174 11.33 4.22 15.94
N LEU A 175 11.22 3.27 16.87
CA LEU A 175 10.32 2.12 16.77
C LEU A 175 8.85 2.54 16.77
N LYS A 176 8.44 3.48 17.65
CA LYS A 176 7.07 4.02 17.64
C LYS A 176 6.71 4.66 16.29
N ASN A 177 7.61 5.45 15.72
CA ASN A 177 7.42 6.06 14.42
C ASN A 177 7.28 4.99 13.32
N ALA A 178 8.06 3.93 13.36
CA ALA A 178 7.96 2.82 12.42
C ALA A 178 6.63 2.05 12.57
N SER A 179 6.18 1.79 13.79
CA SER A 179 4.87 1.16 14.07
C SER A 179 3.71 1.99 13.49
N LEU A 180 3.69 3.31 13.72
CA LEU A 180 2.65 4.20 13.21
C LEU A 180 2.63 4.29 11.67
N ARG A 181 3.78 4.17 11.04
CA ARG A 181 3.95 4.24 9.58
C ARG A 181 3.63 2.93 8.88
N SER A 182 3.79 1.81 9.57
CA SER A 182 3.59 0.48 8.99
C SER A 182 2.12 0.21 8.64
N PRO A 183 1.81 -0.28 7.43
CA PRO A 183 0.47 -0.75 7.08
C PRO A 183 0.18 -2.17 7.60
N SER A 184 1.19 -2.92 8.04
CA SER A 184 1.07 -4.29 8.52
C SER A 184 0.83 -4.33 10.02
N GLU A 185 -0.29 -4.91 10.44
CA GLU A 185 -0.61 -5.15 11.84
C GLU A 185 0.39 -6.12 12.48
N LYS A 186 0.79 -7.17 11.73
CA LYS A 186 1.79 -8.15 12.21
C LYS A 186 3.13 -7.46 12.54
N LEU A 187 3.60 -6.53 11.68
CA LEU A 187 4.82 -5.77 11.95
C LEU A 187 4.63 -4.76 13.09
N GLN A 188 3.46 -4.12 13.18
CA GLN A 188 3.14 -3.24 14.32
C GLN A 188 3.21 -4.01 15.64
N ASP A 189 2.63 -5.20 15.70
CA ASP A 189 2.67 -6.07 16.91
C ASP A 189 4.08 -6.49 17.27
N PHE A 190 4.89 -6.85 16.26
CA PHE A 190 6.30 -7.16 16.46
C PHE A 190 7.08 -5.97 17.05
N ILE A 191 6.90 -4.78 16.46
CA ILE A 191 7.57 -3.56 16.92
C ILE A 191 7.07 -3.14 18.32
N ASN A 192 5.76 -3.16 18.56
CA ASN A 192 5.17 -2.79 19.84
C ASN A 192 5.59 -3.74 20.96
N GLY A 193 5.68 -5.03 20.69
CA GLY A 193 6.22 -5.99 21.64
C GLY A 193 7.72 -5.78 21.89
N THR A 194 8.49 -5.36 20.88
CA THR A 194 9.90 -4.95 21.07
C THR A 194 10.00 -3.74 22.00
N ILE A 195 9.15 -2.73 21.80
CA ILE A 195 9.07 -1.56 22.67
C ILE A 195 8.70 -1.96 24.11
N GLY A 196 7.68 -2.81 24.27
CA GLY A 196 7.25 -3.31 25.58
C GLY A 196 8.38 -4.03 26.32
N THR A 197 9.11 -4.91 25.61
CA THR A 197 10.25 -5.65 26.18
C THR A 197 11.38 -4.70 26.59
N LEU A 198 11.72 -3.71 25.75
CA LEU A 198 12.72 -2.68 26.08
C LEU A 198 12.32 -1.86 27.30
N THR A 199 11.07 -1.42 27.36
CA THR A 199 10.57 -0.58 28.45
C THR A 199 10.51 -1.34 29.79
N ALA A 200 10.19 -2.63 29.73
CA ALA A 200 10.18 -3.51 30.91
C ALA A 200 11.59 -3.99 31.34
N GLY A 201 12.64 -3.63 30.60
CA GLY A 201 14.01 -4.15 30.85
C GLY A 201 14.16 -5.65 30.60
N GLY A 202 13.28 -6.22 29.77
CA GLY A 202 13.27 -7.64 29.43
C GLY A 202 14.35 -8.01 28.39
N ASP A 203 14.56 -9.32 28.22
CA ASP A 203 15.53 -9.86 27.26
C ASP A 203 14.97 -9.84 25.83
N LEU A 204 15.48 -8.95 25.03
CA LEU A 204 15.15 -8.84 23.60
C LEU A 204 15.47 -10.10 22.78
N LYS A 205 16.54 -10.81 23.16
CA LYS A 205 16.93 -12.05 22.47
C LYS A 205 15.83 -13.09 22.59
N THR A 206 15.36 -13.36 23.81
CA THR A 206 14.27 -14.31 24.07
C THR A 206 12.98 -13.88 23.37
N TYR A 207 12.66 -12.57 23.38
CA TYR A 207 11.51 -12.03 22.66
C TYR A 207 11.61 -12.29 21.15
N PHE A 208 12.73 -11.96 20.52
CA PHE A 208 12.89 -12.13 19.08
C PHE A 208 12.86 -13.60 18.65
N ILE A 209 13.47 -14.51 19.42
CA ILE A 209 13.40 -15.96 19.15
C ILE A 209 11.95 -16.44 19.19
N SER A 210 11.21 -16.10 20.24
CA SER A 210 9.82 -16.54 20.40
C SER A 210 8.92 -16.00 19.28
N ARG A 211 9.13 -14.75 18.85
CA ARG A 211 8.38 -14.15 17.75
C ARG A 211 8.74 -14.70 16.38
N ALA A 212 10.03 -14.98 16.14
CA ALA A 212 10.47 -15.63 14.90
C ALA A 212 9.82 -17.03 14.76
N GLU A 213 9.83 -17.83 15.82
CA GLU A 213 9.14 -19.13 15.83
C GLU A 213 7.64 -19.00 15.60
N TYR A 214 6.98 -18.02 16.23
CA TYR A 214 5.57 -17.76 16.08
C TYR A 214 5.23 -17.45 14.59
N TYR A 215 5.92 -16.49 13.98
CA TYR A 215 5.66 -16.11 12.59
C TYR A 215 6.00 -17.23 11.60
N MET A 216 7.04 -18.01 11.85
CA MET A 216 7.37 -19.17 11.01
C MET A 216 6.30 -20.28 11.10
N ARG A 217 5.72 -20.51 12.28
CA ARG A 217 4.59 -21.45 12.41
C ARG A 217 3.34 -20.93 11.72
N GLU A 218 3.04 -19.65 11.90
CA GLU A 218 1.90 -18.98 11.29
C GLU A 218 1.97 -19.03 9.76
N GLY A 219 3.12 -18.65 9.18
CA GLY A 219 3.34 -18.70 7.73
C GLY A 219 3.18 -20.12 7.15
N ARG A 220 3.67 -21.14 7.87
CA ARG A 220 3.45 -22.53 7.46
C ARG A 220 1.98 -22.95 7.52
N ARG A 221 1.23 -22.44 8.51
CA ARG A 221 -0.20 -22.69 8.61
C ARG A 221 -0.96 -22.05 7.45
N GLU A 222 -0.70 -20.78 7.16
CA GLU A 222 -1.30 -20.06 6.02
C GLU A 222 -1.03 -20.78 4.69
N GLN A 223 0.18 -21.30 4.49
CA GLN A 223 0.51 -22.07 3.29
C GLN A 223 -0.27 -23.40 3.20
N ARG A 224 -0.45 -24.12 4.32
CA ARG A 224 -1.25 -25.36 4.34
C ARG A 224 -2.72 -25.08 4.03
N GLU A 225 -3.33 -24.09 4.67
CA GLU A 225 -4.71 -23.68 4.42
C GLU A 225 -4.92 -23.27 2.96
N PHE A 226 -3.93 -22.62 2.34
CA PHE A 226 -3.98 -22.28 0.92
C PHE A 226 -3.95 -23.53 0.03
N VAL A 227 -3.06 -24.49 0.30
CA VAL A 227 -2.97 -25.75 -0.45
C VAL A 227 -4.24 -26.59 -0.29
N GLU A 228 -4.80 -26.68 0.93
CA GLU A 228 -6.07 -27.35 1.20
C GLU A 228 -7.23 -26.71 0.43
N THR A 229 -7.29 -25.36 0.39
CA THR A 229 -8.29 -24.62 -0.39
C THR A 229 -8.17 -24.92 -1.88
N LEU A 230 -6.94 -24.96 -2.43
CA LEU A 230 -6.71 -25.34 -3.82
C LEU A 230 -7.13 -26.79 -4.10
N GLY A 231 -6.90 -27.70 -3.15
CA GLY A 231 -7.33 -29.09 -3.23
C GLY A 231 -8.86 -29.20 -3.34
N LEU A 232 -9.59 -28.51 -2.47
CA LEU A 232 -11.06 -28.46 -2.48
C LEU A 232 -11.61 -27.85 -3.78
N LEU A 233 -10.98 -26.79 -4.29
CA LEU A 233 -11.39 -26.20 -5.59
C LEU A 233 -11.14 -27.16 -6.74
N GLY A 234 -10.00 -27.87 -6.72
CA GLY A 234 -9.68 -28.91 -7.72
C GLY A 234 -10.67 -30.08 -7.71
N GLU A 235 -11.03 -30.54 -6.51
CA GLU A 235 -12.04 -31.58 -6.34
C GLU A 235 -13.42 -31.15 -6.83
N SER A 236 -13.84 -29.93 -6.45
CA SER A 236 -15.11 -29.32 -6.90
C SER A 236 -15.16 -29.21 -8.42
N TYR A 237 -14.05 -28.78 -9.05
CA TYR A 237 -13.94 -28.70 -10.51
C TYR A 237 -14.07 -30.09 -11.18
N LEU A 238 -13.39 -31.10 -10.63
CA LEU A 238 -13.49 -32.48 -11.16
C LEU A 238 -14.91 -33.04 -11.08
N VAL A 239 -15.59 -32.81 -9.94
CA VAL A 239 -17.00 -33.22 -9.78
C VAL A 239 -17.88 -32.57 -10.83
N VAL A 240 -17.78 -31.24 -11.04
CA VAL A 240 -18.56 -30.51 -12.05
C VAL A 240 -18.18 -30.97 -13.47
N ALA A 241 -16.90 -31.12 -13.78
CA ALA A 241 -16.41 -31.50 -15.10
C ALA A 241 -16.82 -32.94 -15.52
N VAL A 242 -16.99 -33.85 -14.53
CA VAL A 242 -17.40 -35.22 -14.78
C VAL A 242 -18.92 -35.36 -14.69
N ALA A 243 -19.57 -34.76 -13.70
CA ALA A 243 -21.01 -34.90 -13.50
C ALA A 243 -21.83 -34.18 -14.58
N MET A 244 -21.39 -33.04 -15.08
CA MET A 244 -22.15 -32.27 -16.07
C MET A 244 -22.29 -32.98 -17.42
N PRO A 245 -21.25 -33.57 -18.03
CA PRO A 245 -21.41 -34.38 -19.25
C PRO A 245 -22.26 -35.62 -19.05
N LEU A 246 -22.18 -36.27 -17.88
CA LEU A 246 -22.97 -37.48 -17.56
C LEU A 246 -24.48 -37.19 -17.44
N LEU A 247 -24.84 -35.98 -16.97
CA LEU A 247 -26.23 -35.53 -16.87
C LEU A 247 -26.82 -35.08 -18.23
N LEU A 248 -25.98 -34.79 -19.21
CA LEU A 248 -26.38 -34.36 -20.56
C LEU A 248 -26.48 -35.52 -21.58
N LEU A 249 -26.02 -36.67 -21.20
CA LEU A 249 -26.11 -37.95 -21.98
C LEU A 249 -27.34 -38.72 -21.60
#